data_e7d48b479278409dabd09158098454dd
#
_entry.id   e7d48b479278409dabd09158098454dd
#
_cell.length_a   1.000
_cell.length_b   1.000
_cell.length_c   1.000
_cell.angle_alpha   90.00
_cell.angle_beta   90.00
_cell.angle_gamma   90.00
#
_symmetry.space_group_name_H-M   'P 1'
#
loop_
_entity.id
_entity.type
_entity.pdbx_description
1 polymer ?
#
loop_
_entity_poly.entity_id
_entity_poly.type
_entity_poly.pdbx_seq_one_letter_code
_entity_poly.pdbx_strand_id
1 'polypeptide(L)'
;MQRKLERRAQKLSKQAERLKRRNKDAEDLIERAMELRKSAQDIRDMRGDVDTEYRFIRSKTSETYAEMESKTEVVYMHFRDFETKIHEARHGGQHARGEINALNFQGYGVMDEVDSYRAQYSWRGVYHYFYDDTSEWAVMNRIYRGLNPLVGTINNIRDITHAFVNHLYEDGTYLYPPKDMNVDYWNTH
;
A
#
# COMPACT_ATOMS: atom_id res chain seq x y z
N MET A 1 -3.69 -4.46 -16.28
CA MET A 1 -4.03 -4.03 -14.91
C MET A 1 -5.11 -2.96 -14.91
N GLN A 2 -4.93 -1.81 -15.56
CA GLN A 2 -5.84 -0.65 -15.59
C GLN A 2 -7.32 -1.02 -15.82
N ARG A 3 -7.65 -1.68 -16.95
CA ARG A 3 -9.04 -2.09 -17.26
C ARG A 3 -9.69 -2.95 -16.18
N LYS A 4 -8.90 -3.75 -15.45
CA LYS A 4 -9.40 -4.61 -14.36
C LYS A 4 -9.79 -3.75 -13.16
N LEU A 5 -9.00 -2.73 -12.83
CA LEU A 5 -9.27 -1.76 -11.76
C LEU A 5 -10.53 -0.94 -12.06
N GLU A 6 -10.65 -0.40 -13.27
CA GLU A 6 -11.80 0.39 -13.72
C GLU A 6 -13.11 -0.42 -13.66
N ARG A 7 -13.09 -1.67 -14.14
CA ARG A 7 -14.26 -2.58 -14.04
C ARG A 7 -14.65 -2.85 -12.60
N ARG A 8 -13.68 -3.07 -11.71
CA ARG A 8 -13.96 -3.29 -10.29
C ARG A 8 -14.55 -2.04 -9.64
N ALA A 9 -13.98 -0.86 -9.90
CA ALA A 9 -14.49 0.42 -9.43
C ALA A 9 -15.95 0.65 -9.87
N GLN A 10 -16.27 0.40 -11.15
CA GLN A 10 -17.63 0.51 -11.66
C GLN A 10 -18.60 -0.44 -10.95
N LYS A 11 -18.16 -1.69 -10.67
CA LYS A 11 -18.98 -2.66 -9.95
C LYS A 11 -19.29 -2.17 -8.52
N LEU A 12 -18.29 -1.64 -7.81
CA LEU A 12 -18.47 -1.10 -6.46
C LEU A 12 -19.41 0.12 -6.48
N SER A 13 -19.26 1.04 -7.43
CA SER A 13 -20.17 2.18 -7.57
C SER A 13 -21.62 1.75 -7.75
N LYS A 14 -21.89 0.75 -8.62
CA LYS A 14 -23.24 0.21 -8.80
C LYS A 14 -23.79 -0.45 -7.53
N GLN A 15 -22.94 -1.09 -6.74
CA GLN A 15 -23.34 -1.67 -5.45
C GLN A 15 -23.67 -0.57 -4.44
N ALA A 16 -22.85 0.49 -4.36
CA ALA A 16 -23.09 1.64 -3.50
C ALA A 16 -24.43 2.32 -3.83
N GLU A 17 -24.73 2.57 -5.10
CA GLU A 17 -26.01 3.14 -5.54
C GLU A 17 -27.21 2.30 -5.08
N ARG A 18 -27.10 0.96 -5.19
CA ARG A 18 -28.16 0.05 -4.72
C ARG A 18 -28.38 0.13 -3.20
N LEU A 19 -27.30 0.27 -2.41
CA LEU A 19 -27.40 0.43 -0.97
C LEU A 19 -28.03 1.77 -0.60
N LYS A 20 -27.60 2.87 -1.24
CA LYS A 20 -28.20 4.21 -1.05
C LYS A 20 -29.70 4.22 -1.30
N ARG A 21 -30.17 3.58 -2.38
CA ARG A 21 -31.61 3.45 -2.67
C ARG A 21 -32.39 2.70 -1.59
N ARG A 22 -31.70 1.93 -0.74
CA ARG A 22 -32.29 1.17 0.38
C ARG A 22 -32.01 1.85 1.73
N ASN A 23 -31.58 3.10 1.75
CA ASN A 23 -31.15 3.85 2.93
C ASN A 23 -30.11 3.10 3.78
N LYS A 24 -29.20 2.37 3.13
CA LYS A 24 -28.07 1.68 3.77
C LYS A 24 -26.77 2.42 3.54
N ASP A 25 -25.86 2.30 4.48
CA ASP A 25 -24.52 2.86 4.35
C ASP A 25 -23.79 2.27 3.13
N ALA A 26 -23.14 3.13 2.38
CA ALA A 26 -22.42 2.82 1.17
C ALA A 26 -21.06 3.53 1.08
N GLU A 27 -20.62 4.20 2.13
CA GLU A 27 -19.45 5.08 2.11
C GLU A 27 -18.17 4.30 1.80
N ASP A 28 -17.94 3.17 2.47
CA ASP A 28 -16.76 2.31 2.18
C ASP A 28 -16.70 1.91 0.70
N LEU A 29 -17.83 1.52 0.10
CA LEU A 29 -17.86 1.13 -1.31
C LEU A 29 -17.56 2.29 -2.25
N ILE A 30 -17.99 3.51 -1.89
CA ILE A 30 -17.74 4.71 -2.67
C ILE A 30 -16.26 5.05 -2.62
N GLU A 31 -15.68 5.10 -1.44
CA GLU A 31 -14.26 5.41 -1.25
C GLU A 31 -13.35 4.37 -1.93
N ARG A 32 -13.66 3.09 -1.79
CA ARG A 32 -12.95 2.02 -2.51
C ARG A 32 -13.04 2.17 -4.02
N ALA A 33 -14.21 2.54 -4.54
CA ALA A 33 -14.34 2.78 -5.98
C ALA A 33 -13.49 3.97 -6.43
N MET A 34 -13.37 5.01 -5.60
CA MET A 34 -12.51 6.17 -5.87
C MET A 34 -11.03 5.75 -5.87
N GLU A 35 -10.57 5.01 -4.87
CA GLU A 35 -9.19 4.54 -4.79
C GLU A 35 -8.80 3.63 -5.97
N LEU A 36 -9.69 2.75 -6.41
CA LEU A 36 -9.43 1.93 -7.59
C LEU A 36 -9.33 2.75 -8.89
N ARG A 37 -10.05 3.89 -8.99
CA ARG A 37 -9.89 4.83 -10.11
C ARG A 37 -8.55 5.56 -10.05
N LYS A 38 -8.14 5.99 -8.84
CA LYS A 38 -6.80 6.55 -8.63
C LYS A 38 -5.73 5.54 -9.05
N SER A 39 -5.83 4.28 -8.61
CA SER A 39 -4.89 3.23 -9.02
C SER A 39 -4.89 2.95 -10.54
N ALA A 40 -6.02 3.13 -11.20
CA ALA A 40 -6.07 3.07 -12.66
C ALA A 40 -5.40 4.30 -13.31
N GLN A 41 -5.43 5.46 -12.65
CA GLN A 41 -4.69 6.65 -13.06
C GLN A 41 -3.20 6.45 -12.86
N ASP A 42 -2.75 5.89 -11.73
CA ASP A 42 -1.33 5.57 -11.48
C ASP A 42 -0.73 4.76 -12.64
N ILE A 43 -1.48 3.78 -13.18
CA ILE A 43 -1.03 3.01 -14.37
C ILE A 43 -0.94 3.87 -15.63
N ARG A 44 -1.79 4.89 -15.77
CA ARG A 44 -1.68 5.82 -16.92
C ARG A 44 -0.48 6.75 -16.76
N ASP A 45 -0.26 7.26 -15.55
CA ASP A 45 0.83 8.16 -15.23
C ASP A 45 2.18 7.48 -15.50
N MET A 46 2.39 6.27 -15.00
CA MET A 46 3.58 5.46 -15.30
C MET A 46 3.78 5.20 -16.79
N ARG A 47 2.71 5.06 -17.58
CA ARG A 47 2.82 4.87 -19.03
C ARG A 47 3.09 6.17 -19.79
N GLY A 48 2.72 7.29 -19.20
CA GLY A 48 2.96 8.62 -19.75
C GLY A 48 4.35 9.16 -19.40
N ASP A 49 4.99 8.61 -18.42
CA ASP A 49 6.36 8.92 -18.05
C ASP A 49 7.30 8.32 -19.11
N VAL A 50 7.96 9.19 -19.86
CA VAL A 50 8.84 8.80 -20.98
C VAL A 50 10.28 8.60 -20.55
N ASP A 51 10.62 9.07 -19.36
CA ASP A 51 11.98 9.07 -18.83
C ASP A 51 12.25 7.83 -17.96
N THR A 52 11.18 7.19 -17.47
CA THR A 52 11.29 6.06 -16.52
C THR A 52 10.61 4.80 -17.08
N GLU A 53 11.29 3.68 -17.02
CA GLU A 53 10.68 2.36 -17.29
C GLU A 53 10.17 1.74 -16.01
N TYR A 54 8.91 1.31 -15.97
CA TYR A 54 8.26 0.67 -14.82
C TYR A 54 8.08 -0.83 -15.06
N ARG A 55 8.71 -1.66 -14.23
CA ARG A 55 8.67 -3.13 -14.33
C ARG A 55 8.03 -3.76 -13.11
N PHE A 56 6.98 -4.56 -13.32
CA PHE A 56 6.37 -5.37 -12.29
C PHE A 56 7.04 -6.74 -12.22
N ILE A 57 7.64 -7.05 -11.07
CA ILE A 57 8.32 -8.33 -10.82
C ILE A 57 7.54 -9.10 -9.76
N ARG A 58 7.15 -10.33 -10.08
CA ARG A 58 6.52 -11.20 -9.09
C ARG A 58 7.57 -11.76 -8.14
N SER A 59 7.50 -11.36 -6.87
CA SER A 59 8.37 -11.91 -5.82
C SER A 59 8.04 -13.36 -5.55
N LYS A 60 9.07 -14.15 -5.23
CA LYS A 60 8.95 -15.53 -4.73
C LYS A 60 8.96 -15.57 -3.20
N THR A 61 9.33 -14.46 -2.55
CA THR A 61 9.38 -14.26 -1.11
C THR A 61 8.15 -13.48 -0.64
N SER A 62 8.01 -13.27 0.67
CA SER A 62 6.98 -12.41 1.26
C SER A 62 7.21 -10.93 1.00
N GLU A 63 8.43 -10.55 0.64
CA GLU A 63 8.81 -9.15 0.46
C GLU A 63 8.14 -8.52 -0.76
N THR A 64 7.57 -7.35 -0.56
CA THR A 64 7.04 -6.49 -1.60
C THR A 64 7.63 -5.10 -1.41
N TYR A 65 8.17 -4.52 -2.46
CA TYR A 65 8.82 -3.22 -2.42
C TYR A 65 9.02 -2.65 -3.81
N ALA A 66 9.18 -1.34 -3.90
CA ALA A 66 9.64 -0.68 -5.10
C ALA A 66 11.11 -0.23 -4.94
N GLU A 67 11.87 -0.37 -5.99
CA GLU A 67 13.27 0.10 -6.05
C GLU A 67 13.57 0.70 -7.42
N MET A 68 14.50 1.66 -7.46
CA MET A 68 14.98 2.22 -8.69
C MET A 68 16.43 1.83 -8.92
N GLU A 69 16.72 1.35 -10.11
CA GLU A 69 18.08 1.16 -10.54
C GLU A 69 18.68 2.49 -11.00
N SER A 70 19.57 3.08 -10.21
CA SER A 70 20.12 4.44 -10.38
C SER A 70 20.85 4.68 -11.70
N LYS A 71 21.20 3.62 -12.44
CA LYS A 71 21.93 3.73 -13.71
C LYS A 71 21.06 3.65 -14.95
N THR A 72 19.84 3.14 -14.83
CA THR A 72 19.00 2.78 -15.98
C THR A 72 17.65 3.46 -15.99
N GLU A 73 17.34 4.25 -14.94
CA GLU A 73 16.01 4.87 -14.74
C GLU A 73 14.87 3.85 -14.80
N VAL A 74 15.14 2.63 -14.35
CA VAL A 74 14.15 1.55 -14.28
C VAL A 74 13.65 1.42 -12.84
N VAL A 75 12.35 1.51 -12.67
CA VAL A 75 11.67 1.25 -11.40
C VAL A 75 11.15 -0.19 -11.39
N TYR A 76 11.66 -0.98 -10.48
CA TYR A 76 11.21 -2.36 -10.24
C TYR A 76 10.21 -2.38 -9.10
N MET A 77 9.01 -2.91 -9.36
CA MET A 77 7.94 -3.04 -8.39
C MET A 77 7.72 -4.53 -8.08
N HIS A 78 8.21 -4.97 -6.93
CA HIS A 78 8.14 -6.34 -6.48
C HIS A 78 6.81 -6.61 -5.78
N PHE A 79 6.04 -7.59 -6.24
CA PHE A 79 4.72 -7.89 -5.71
C PHE A 79 4.53 -9.42 -5.52
N ARG A 80 3.74 -9.82 -4.53
CA ARG A 80 3.38 -11.21 -4.25
C ARG A 80 2.07 -11.60 -4.94
N ASP A 81 1.06 -10.80 -4.79
CA ASP A 81 -0.30 -11.01 -5.28
C ASP A 81 -0.86 -9.76 -5.98
N PHE A 82 -2.13 -9.79 -6.35
CA PHE A 82 -2.74 -8.67 -7.07
C PHE A 82 -2.97 -7.45 -6.19
N GLU A 83 -3.22 -7.64 -4.90
CA GLU A 83 -3.41 -6.55 -3.93
C GLU A 83 -2.10 -5.81 -3.69
N THR A 84 -1.02 -6.53 -3.42
CA THR A 84 0.32 -5.94 -3.27
C THR A 84 0.80 -5.31 -4.57
N LYS A 85 0.42 -5.86 -5.74
CA LYS A 85 0.67 -5.20 -7.02
C LYS A 85 -0.03 -3.85 -7.16
N ILE A 86 -1.21 -3.67 -6.56
CA ILE A 86 -1.92 -2.39 -6.55
C ILE A 86 -1.19 -1.41 -5.61
N HIS A 87 -0.72 -1.87 -4.47
CA HIS A 87 0.09 -1.12 -3.52
C HIS A 87 1.33 -0.54 -4.21
N GLU A 88 2.15 -1.39 -4.80
CA GLU A 88 3.37 -0.97 -5.50
C GLU A 88 3.08 -0.08 -6.72
N ALA A 89 1.96 -0.32 -7.40
CA ALA A 89 1.55 0.56 -8.51
C ALA A 89 1.17 1.97 -8.05
N ARG A 90 0.71 2.16 -6.80
CA ARG A 90 0.49 3.48 -6.23
C ARG A 90 1.81 4.22 -6.06
N HIS A 91 2.84 3.57 -5.53
CA HIS A 91 4.18 4.16 -5.43
C HIS A 91 4.76 4.50 -6.81
N GLY A 92 4.61 3.60 -7.78
CA GLY A 92 5.00 3.89 -9.16
C GLY A 92 4.29 5.11 -9.76
N GLY A 93 2.98 5.27 -9.48
CA GLY A 93 2.21 6.43 -9.93
C GLY A 93 2.64 7.73 -9.22
N GLN A 94 2.89 7.67 -7.91
CA GLN A 94 3.44 8.79 -7.14
C GLN A 94 4.80 9.22 -7.68
N HIS A 95 5.66 8.25 -8.00
CA HIS A 95 6.95 8.53 -8.66
C HIS A 95 6.76 9.22 -10.01
N ALA A 96 5.91 8.68 -10.88
CA ALA A 96 5.65 9.24 -12.22
C ALA A 96 5.09 10.67 -12.19
N ARG A 97 4.47 11.08 -11.09
CA ARG A 97 4.01 12.46 -10.85
C ARG A 97 5.01 13.34 -10.11
N GLY A 98 6.21 12.82 -9.77
CA GLY A 98 7.21 13.53 -8.99
C GLY A 98 6.83 13.79 -7.53
N GLU A 99 5.88 13.04 -6.98
CA GLU A 99 5.44 13.13 -5.57
C GLU A 99 6.47 12.47 -4.64
N ILE A 100 7.20 11.48 -5.14
CA ILE A 100 8.30 10.81 -4.44
C ILE A 100 9.59 10.90 -5.25
N ASN A 101 10.71 11.12 -4.55
CA ASN A 101 12.01 11.21 -5.21
C ASN A 101 12.57 9.81 -5.49
N ALA A 102 12.94 9.56 -6.74
CA ALA A 102 13.48 8.31 -7.23
C ALA A 102 14.74 7.81 -6.50
N LEU A 103 15.59 8.73 -6.04
CA LEU A 103 16.83 8.37 -5.34
C LEU A 103 16.61 7.84 -3.93
N ASN A 104 15.41 8.04 -3.37
CA ASN A 104 15.04 7.67 -2.02
C ASN A 104 13.67 6.98 -1.99
N PHE A 105 13.54 5.84 -2.65
CA PHE A 105 12.43 4.91 -2.35
C PHE A 105 12.46 4.45 -0.88
N GLN A 106 13.55 4.69 -0.21
CA GLN A 106 13.71 4.68 1.24
C GLN A 106 13.24 6.01 1.80
N GLY A 107 12.06 6.09 2.36
CA GLY A 107 11.59 7.29 3.04
C GLY A 107 10.43 7.99 2.37
N TYR A 108 9.49 7.20 1.87
CA TYR A 108 8.14 7.68 1.61
C TYR A 108 7.56 8.30 2.88
N GLY A 109 6.85 9.40 2.74
CA GLY A 109 6.04 9.90 3.83
C GLY A 109 5.02 8.86 4.26
N VAL A 110 4.65 8.85 5.54
CA VAL A 110 3.61 7.93 6.06
C VAL A 110 2.31 8.05 5.25
N MET A 111 2.00 9.24 4.73
CA MET A 111 0.81 9.45 3.91
C MET A 111 0.87 8.73 2.56
N ASP A 112 2.03 8.57 1.96
CA ASP A 112 2.20 7.80 0.72
C ASP A 112 1.90 6.33 0.95
N GLU A 113 2.33 5.81 2.09
CA GLU A 113 2.00 4.46 2.54
C GLU A 113 0.51 4.30 2.87
N VAL A 114 -0.11 5.28 3.55
CA VAL A 114 -1.56 5.29 3.78
C VAL A 114 -2.32 5.16 2.46
N ASP A 115 -1.93 5.92 1.45
CA ASP A 115 -2.56 5.87 0.13
C ASP A 115 -2.35 4.51 -0.56
N SER A 116 -1.17 3.91 -0.40
CA SER A 116 -0.84 2.60 -0.97
C SER A 116 -1.61 1.47 -0.29
N TYR A 117 -1.74 1.47 1.04
CA TYR A 117 -2.57 0.52 1.78
C TYR A 117 -4.07 0.69 1.49
N ARG A 118 -4.57 1.93 1.31
CA ARG A 118 -5.95 2.18 0.86
C ARG A 118 -6.19 1.64 -0.54
N ALA A 119 -5.25 1.82 -1.44
CA ALA A 119 -5.32 1.26 -2.78
C ALA A 119 -5.38 -0.28 -2.74
N GLN A 120 -4.52 -0.92 -1.93
CA GLN A 120 -4.50 -2.36 -1.71
C GLN A 120 -5.83 -2.88 -1.14
N TYR A 121 -6.31 -2.28 -0.04
CA TYR A 121 -7.58 -2.61 0.59
C TYR A 121 -8.76 -2.54 -0.38
N SER A 122 -8.77 -1.52 -1.24
CA SER A 122 -9.89 -1.22 -2.12
C SER A 122 -10.26 -2.37 -3.07
N TRP A 123 -9.33 -3.27 -3.34
CA TRP A 123 -9.59 -4.41 -4.20
C TRP A 123 -10.51 -5.44 -3.53
N ARG A 124 -10.21 -5.88 -2.32
CA ARG A 124 -11.01 -6.88 -1.59
C ARG A 124 -12.08 -6.25 -0.70
N GLY A 125 -11.76 -5.16 0.00
CA GLY A 125 -12.56 -4.54 1.04
C GLY A 125 -12.39 -5.24 2.39
N VAL A 126 -11.27 -5.88 2.54
CA VAL A 126 -10.77 -6.42 3.78
C VAL A 126 -9.26 -6.42 3.70
N TYR A 127 -8.60 -6.03 4.76
CA TYR A 127 -7.16 -6.13 4.90
C TYR A 127 -6.86 -6.88 6.19
N HIS A 128 -6.22 -8.01 6.04
CA HIS A 128 -5.71 -8.77 7.17
C HIS A 128 -4.25 -8.36 7.36
N TYR A 129 -3.97 -7.76 8.49
CA TYR A 129 -2.60 -7.56 8.90
C TYR A 129 -2.21 -8.70 9.81
N PHE A 130 -1.30 -9.48 9.29
CA PHE A 130 -0.62 -10.49 10.05
C PHE A 130 0.79 -9.97 10.26
N TYR A 131 1.36 -10.36 11.36
CA TYR A 131 2.79 -10.46 11.44
C TYR A 131 3.21 -11.47 10.37
N ASP A 132 3.71 -10.99 9.24
CA ASP A 132 4.03 -11.85 8.08
C ASP A 132 5.29 -12.70 8.37
N ASP A 133 6.04 -12.31 9.37
CA ASP A 133 7.15 -13.08 9.89
C ASP A 133 6.68 -13.95 11.07
N THR A 134 6.16 -15.13 10.75
CA THR A 134 5.88 -16.19 11.72
C THR A 134 7.16 -16.87 12.20
N SER A 135 8.34 -16.34 11.89
CA SER A 135 9.58 -16.84 12.45
C SER A 135 9.54 -16.73 13.97
N GLU A 136 10.04 -17.76 14.62
CA GLU A 136 10.11 -17.80 16.09
C GLU A 136 10.87 -16.58 16.65
N TRP A 137 11.83 -16.07 15.88
CA TRP A 137 12.59 -14.87 16.22
C TRP A 137 11.75 -13.60 16.22
N ALA A 138 10.91 -13.38 15.24
CA ALA A 138 10.08 -12.17 15.15
C ALA A 138 8.98 -12.15 16.22
N VAL A 139 8.35 -13.30 16.47
CA VAL A 139 7.38 -13.46 17.56
C VAL A 139 8.03 -13.20 18.91
N MET A 140 9.21 -13.79 19.16
CA MET A 140 9.96 -13.59 20.40
C MET A 140 10.42 -12.14 20.56
N ASN A 141 10.85 -11.48 19.49
CA ASN A 141 11.28 -10.08 19.54
C ASN A 141 10.12 -9.14 19.92
N ARG A 142 8.90 -9.39 19.43
CA ARG A 142 7.71 -8.63 19.87
C ARG A 142 7.40 -8.86 21.34
N ILE A 143 7.38 -10.12 21.77
CA ILE A 143 7.15 -10.47 23.18
C ILE A 143 8.20 -9.80 24.07
N TYR A 144 9.46 -9.83 23.65
CA TYR A 144 10.57 -9.19 24.39
C TYR A 144 10.37 -7.67 24.51
N ARG A 145 9.82 -7.02 23.49
CA ARG A 145 9.49 -5.59 23.51
C ARG A 145 8.17 -5.26 24.21
N GLY A 146 7.46 -6.25 24.75
CA GLY A 146 6.15 -6.05 25.36
C GLY A 146 5.03 -5.69 24.39
N LEU A 147 5.23 -5.91 23.10
CA LEU A 147 4.25 -5.63 22.04
C LEU A 147 3.32 -6.83 21.84
N ASN A 148 2.02 -6.57 21.77
CA ASN A 148 1.06 -7.60 21.36
C ASN A 148 1.24 -7.97 19.89
N PRO A 149 1.05 -9.24 19.51
CA PRO A 149 1.05 -9.61 18.10
C PRO A 149 -0.01 -8.78 17.36
N LEU A 150 0.41 -8.10 16.28
CA LEU A 150 -0.50 -7.40 15.38
C LEU A 150 -1.29 -8.43 14.60
N VAL A 151 -2.43 -8.82 15.12
CA VAL A 151 -3.40 -9.65 14.41
C VAL A 151 -4.70 -8.90 14.38
N GLY A 152 -5.12 -8.53 13.20
CA GLY A 152 -6.37 -7.82 13.07
C GLY A 152 -6.89 -7.79 11.63
N THR A 153 -8.07 -7.24 11.50
CA THR A 153 -8.75 -7.12 10.22
C THR A 153 -9.32 -5.72 10.08
N ILE A 154 -8.91 -5.01 9.06
CA ILE A 154 -9.53 -3.77 8.61
C ILE A 154 -10.70 -4.12 7.71
N ASN A 155 -11.87 -3.61 8.02
CA ASN A 155 -13.12 -3.80 7.27
C ASN A 155 -13.71 -2.49 6.72
N ASN A 156 -13.05 -1.37 6.98
CA ASN A 156 -13.43 -0.07 6.47
C ASN A 156 -12.16 0.67 6.00
N ILE A 157 -12.22 1.28 4.81
CA ILE A 157 -11.07 2.00 4.24
C ILE A 157 -10.61 3.17 5.12
N ARG A 158 -11.52 3.77 5.90
CA ARG A 158 -11.22 4.89 6.80
C ARG A 158 -10.37 4.48 8.00
N ASP A 159 -10.35 3.19 8.35
CA ASP A 159 -9.51 2.67 9.42
C ASP A 159 -8.04 2.60 9.00
N ILE A 160 -7.75 2.71 7.69
CA ILE A 160 -6.39 2.85 7.18
C ILE A 160 -5.97 4.31 7.34
N THR A 161 -5.39 4.62 8.48
CA THR A 161 -4.98 5.94 8.91
C THR A 161 -3.46 6.03 9.06
N HIS A 162 -2.95 7.23 9.25
CA HIS A 162 -1.56 7.47 9.62
C HIS A 162 -1.16 6.66 10.85
N ALA A 163 -1.99 6.64 11.91
CA ALA A 163 -1.72 5.86 13.12
C ALA A 163 -1.66 4.35 12.85
N PHE A 164 -2.54 3.83 11.97
CA PHE A 164 -2.49 2.43 11.58
C PHE A 164 -1.19 2.08 10.85
N VAL A 165 -0.78 2.91 9.89
CA VAL A 165 0.46 2.67 9.13
C VAL A 165 1.67 2.80 10.04
N ASN A 166 1.76 3.84 10.87
CA ASN A 166 2.83 3.96 11.87
C ASN A 166 2.94 2.70 12.72
N HIS A 167 1.82 2.18 13.18
CA HIS A 167 1.81 0.98 14.01
C HIS A 167 2.36 -0.26 13.27
N LEU A 168 2.13 -0.38 11.95
CA LEU A 168 2.74 -1.44 11.14
C LEU A 168 4.27 -1.31 11.06
N TYR A 169 4.79 -0.08 11.07
CA TYR A 169 6.22 0.18 10.99
C TYR A 169 6.93 0.19 12.34
N GLU A 170 6.26 0.61 13.43
CA GLU A 170 6.82 0.68 14.79
C GLU A 170 7.26 -0.67 15.34
N ASP A 171 6.76 -1.77 14.82
CA ASP A 171 7.12 -3.10 15.29
C ASP A 171 8.45 -3.63 14.74
N GLY A 172 9.13 -2.84 13.90
CA GLY A 172 10.40 -3.24 13.30
C GLY A 172 10.27 -4.24 12.15
N THR A 173 9.05 -4.45 11.64
CA THR A 173 8.80 -5.32 10.49
C THR A 173 9.41 -4.74 9.21
N TYR A 174 9.57 -3.42 9.15
CA TYR A 174 10.12 -2.72 8.00
C TYR A 174 11.53 -2.19 8.31
N LEU A 175 12.47 -2.49 7.44
CA LEU A 175 13.87 -2.06 7.56
C LEU A 175 14.06 -0.54 7.36
N TYR A 176 13.10 0.11 6.71
CA TYR A 176 13.19 1.52 6.33
C TYR A 176 11.88 2.24 6.64
N PRO A 177 11.79 2.96 7.77
CA PRO A 177 10.59 3.73 8.11
C PRO A 177 10.40 4.91 7.16
N PRO A 178 9.15 5.33 6.92
CA PRO A 178 8.85 6.55 6.16
C PRO A 178 9.56 7.77 6.72
N LYS A 179 9.90 8.73 5.85
CA LYS A 179 10.74 9.89 6.16
C LYS A 179 10.23 10.78 7.29
N ASP A 180 8.93 10.87 7.49
CA ASP A 180 8.26 11.67 8.53
C ASP A 180 7.90 10.86 9.78
N MET A 181 8.34 9.61 9.84
CA MET A 181 8.24 8.80 11.03
C MET A 181 9.21 9.29 12.10
N ASN A 182 8.80 9.27 13.36
CA ASN A 182 9.68 9.68 14.46
C ASN A 182 10.91 8.76 14.53
N VAL A 183 12.03 9.25 13.99
CA VAL A 183 13.28 8.49 13.84
C VAL A 183 13.92 8.17 15.18
N ASP A 184 13.59 8.91 16.26
CA ASP A 184 14.15 8.70 17.59
C ASP A 184 13.77 7.32 18.15
N TYR A 185 12.63 6.81 17.78
CA TYR A 185 12.20 5.46 18.14
C TYR A 185 13.12 4.38 17.52
N TRP A 186 13.56 4.55 16.28
CA TRP A 186 14.40 3.59 15.57
C TRP A 186 15.88 3.64 15.96
N ASN A 187 16.35 4.79 16.43
CA ASN A 187 17.73 4.96 16.87
C ASN A 187 17.99 4.49 18.30
N THR A 188 16.94 4.22 19.07
CA THR A 188 17.03 3.80 20.49
C THR A 188 16.79 2.30 20.69
N HIS A 189 16.51 1.57 19.63
CA HIS A 189 16.23 0.12 19.66
C HIS A 189 16.94 -0.60 18.53
#